data_edf3062de3a4dce3c7f25adfda1609fa
#
_entry.id   edf3062de3a4dce3c7f25adfda1609fa
#
_cell.length_a   1.000
_cell.length_b   1.000
_cell.length_c   1.000
_cell.angle_alpha   90.00
_cell.angle_beta   90.00
_cell.angle_gamma   90.00
#
_symmetry.space_group_name_H-M   'P 1'
#
loop_
_entity.id
_entity.type
_entity.pdbx_description
1 polymer ?
#
loop_
_entity_poly.entity_id
_entity_poly.type
_entity_poly.pdbx_seq_one_letter_code
_entity_poly.pdbx_strand_id
1 'polypeptide(L)'
;HRLSMDENGTYSPELGIEKIRKYAAMFGLDETSGIEISEKSPQMTTEKPEASSIGQANHSYSNVQLARYITAIANRGTVFKLSLLDKLTDSQGNLITDYTPEVRSTVDIADSTWNVVHSGMRKVISDGSAKKIFSDLEVDIAGKTGTAEELKNGHIINHAFFVSFAPYQDPEIAVTVNIPYGYSSSNAATAAKNIYRYYYGYTDLDLSLI
;
A
#
# COMPACT_ATOMS: atom_id res chain seq x y z
N HIS A 1 16.51 2.95 -13.26
CA HIS A 1 17.42 2.96 -14.42
C HIS A 1 16.98 1.95 -15.50
N ARG A 2 16.81 0.66 -15.20
CA ARG A 2 16.38 -0.36 -16.19
C ARG A 2 15.06 -0.02 -16.91
N LEU A 3 14.10 0.58 -16.22
CA LEU A 3 12.82 1.00 -16.84
C LEU A 3 13.01 2.08 -17.90
N SER A 4 14.07 2.89 -17.77
CA SER A 4 14.40 4.00 -18.68
C SER A 4 15.30 3.58 -19.83
N MET A 5 15.59 2.28 -20.01
CA MET A 5 16.39 1.79 -21.15
C MET A 5 15.47 1.33 -22.27
N ASP A 6 15.78 1.75 -23.52
CA ASP A 6 15.14 1.24 -24.72
C ASP A 6 15.73 -0.12 -25.13
N GLU A 7 15.24 -0.67 -26.24
CA GLU A 7 15.70 -1.96 -26.79
C GLU A 7 17.17 -1.94 -27.22
N ASN A 8 17.71 -0.76 -27.54
CA ASN A 8 19.10 -0.56 -27.94
C ASN A 8 20.03 -0.25 -26.76
N GLY A 9 19.51 -0.19 -25.54
CA GLY A 9 20.25 0.17 -24.36
C GLY A 9 20.47 1.68 -24.19
N THR A 10 19.70 2.52 -24.89
CA THR A 10 19.76 3.97 -24.74
C THR A 10 18.87 4.43 -23.58
N TYR A 11 19.39 5.31 -22.74
CA TYR A 11 18.63 5.87 -21.61
C TYR A 11 17.66 6.95 -22.08
N SER A 12 16.37 6.81 -21.68
CA SER A 12 15.31 7.82 -21.85
C SER A 12 14.50 7.95 -20.55
N PRO A 13 14.55 9.11 -19.88
CA PRO A 13 13.71 9.39 -18.72
C PRO A 13 12.21 9.29 -19.05
N GLU A 14 11.79 9.74 -20.22
CA GLU A 14 10.42 9.73 -20.70
C GLU A 14 9.87 8.30 -20.75
N LEU A 15 10.65 7.37 -21.30
CA LEU A 15 10.31 5.94 -21.34
C LEU A 15 10.18 5.36 -19.94
N GLY A 16 11.04 5.77 -19.01
CA GLY A 16 10.99 5.36 -17.62
C GLY A 16 9.70 5.82 -16.93
N ILE A 17 9.32 7.09 -17.13
CA ILE A 17 8.07 7.66 -16.62
C ILE A 17 6.85 6.97 -17.23
N GLU A 18 6.83 6.78 -18.55
CA GLU A 18 5.74 6.07 -19.24
C GLU A 18 5.51 4.67 -18.65
N LYS A 19 6.56 3.89 -18.49
CA LYS A 19 6.49 2.55 -17.89
C LYS A 19 5.98 2.58 -16.45
N ILE A 20 6.49 3.49 -15.60
CA ILE A 20 6.01 3.63 -14.22
C ILE A 20 4.52 3.96 -14.20
N ARG A 21 4.07 4.92 -15.01
CA ARG A 21 2.66 5.32 -15.11
C ARG A 21 1.79 4.17 -15.60
N LYS A 22 2.24 3.43 -16.63
CA LYS A 22 1.54 2.26 -17.13
C LYS A 22 1.26 1.23 -16.03
N TYR A 23 2.29 0.85 -15.28
CA TYR A 23 2.12 -0.12 -14.18
C TYR A 23 1.30 0.47 -13.03
N ALA A 24 1.48 1.73 -12.68
CA ALA A 24 0.66 2.39 -11.65
C ALA A 24 -0.83 2.37 -12.02
N ALA A 25 -1.17 2.64 -13.28
CA ALA A 25 -2.55 2.59 -13.79
C ALA A 25 -3.14 1.16 -13.76
N MET A 26 -2.34 0.13 -14.03
CA MET A 26 -2.80 -1.26 -13.92
C MET A 26 -3.30 -1.58 -12.51
N PHE A 27 -2.68 -0.99 -11.48
CA PHE A 27 -3.07 -1.12 -10.07
C PHE A 27 -4.09 -0.07 -9.62
N GLY A 28 -4.65 0.72 -10.53
CA GLY A 28 -5.65 1.74 -10.24
C GLY A 28 -5.13 3.01 -9.56
N LEU A 29 -3.82 3.28 -9.61
CA LEU A 29 -3.24 4.50 -9.03
C LEU A 29 -3.36 5.73 -9.94
N ASP A 30 -4.15 5.65 -11.02
CA ASP A 30 -4.47 6.73 -11.95
C ASP A 30 -5.86 7.35 -11.71
N GLU A 31 -6.64 6.78 -10.80
CA GLU A 31 -7.99 7.21 -10.47
C GLU A 31 -8.30 7.10 -8.97
N THR A 32 -9.42 7.66 -8.53
CA THR A 32 -9.95 7.50 -7.17
C THR A 32 -10.32 6.05 -6.87
N SER A 33 -10.35 5.67 -5.60
CA SER A 33 -10.57 4.29 -5.17
C SER A 33 -12.01 3.80 -5.35
N GLY A 34 -12.96 4.74 -5.43
CA GLY A 34 -14.37 4.45 -5.58
C GLY A 34 -15.19 4.47 -4.30
N ILE A 35 -14.57 4.79 -3.13
CA ILE A 35 -15.32 4.94 -1.87
C ILE A 35 -16.35 6.06 -1.95
N GLU A 36 -17.39 5.95 -1.12
CA GLU A 36 -18.58 6.81 -1.17
C GLU A 36 -18.36 8.21 -0.55
N ILE A 37 -17.21 8.46 0.04
CA ILE A 37 -16.84 9.78 0.57
C ILE A 37 -15.88 10.51 -0.39
N SER A 38 -15.75 11.83 -0.20
CA SER A 38 -14.86 12.65 -1.01
C SER A 38 -13.41 12.18 -0.92
N GLU A 39 -12.80 11.93 -2.07
CA GLU A 39 -11.42 11.50 -2.22
C GLU A 39 -10.67 12.44 -3.15
N LYS A 40 -9.42 12.76 -2.78
CA LYS A 40 -8.54 13.56 -3.65
C LYS A 40 -8.07 12.70 -4.84
N SER A 41 -8.16 13.26 -6.04
CA SER A 41 -7.61 12.63 -7.25
C SER A 41 -6.11 12.34 -7.09
N PRO A 42 -5.63 11.19 -7.55
CA PRO A 42 -4.21 10.87 -7.51
C PRO A 42 -3.40 11.77 -8.45
N GLN A 43 -2.16 12.01 -8.08
CA GLN A 43 -1.17 12.60 -8.95
C GLN A 43 -0.14 11.54 -9.31
N MET A 44 -0.12 11.12 -10.57
CA MET A 44 0.91 10.22 -11.07
C MET A 44 2.19 10.99 -11.35
N THR A 45 3.34 10.31 -11.23
CA THR A 45 4.64 10.91 -11.51
C THR A 45 4.76 11.42 -12.94
N THR A 46 5.47 12.53 -13.12
CA THR A 46 5.77 13.14 -14.43
C THR A 46 7.25 13.42 -14.65
N GLU A 47 8.09 13.13 -13.64
CA GLU A 47 9.51 13.46 -13.67
C GLU A 47 10.35 12.46 -12.88
N LYS A 48 11.67 12.48 -13.08
CA LYS A 48 12.66 11.76 -12.27
C LYS A 48 12.34 10.27 -12.06
N PRO A 49 12.42 9.44 -13.12
CA PRO A 49 12.00 8.04 -13.05
C PRO A 49 12.73 7.22 -11.97
N GLU A 50 14.01 7.52 -11.69
CA GLU A 50 14.76 6.86 -10.63
C GLU A 50 14.20 7.20 -9.25
N ALA A 51 13.98 8.48 -8.96
CA ALA A 51 13.37 8.93 -7.71
C ALA A 51 11.93 8.41 -7.57
N SER A 52 11.16 8.44 -8.65
CA SER A 52 9.79 7.91 -8.68
C SER A 52 9.73 6.41 -8.34
N SER A 53 10.72 5.63 -8.81
CA SER A 53 10.75 4.17 -8.58
C SER A 53 11.01 3.77 -7.12
N ILE A 54 11.47 4.71 -6.29
CA ILE A 54 11.68 4.50 -4.85
C ILE A 54 10.68 5.27 -3.97
N GLY A 55 9.62 5.83 -4.57
CA GLY A 55 8.58 6.55 -3.84
C GLY A 55 8.88 8.02 -3.57
N GLN A 56 9.89 8.58 -4.26
CA GLN A 56 10.21 10.02 -4.23
C GLN A 56 9.81 10.68 -5.55
N ALA A 57 9.89 11.96 -5.68
CA ALA A 57 9.46 12.80 -6.79
C ALA A 57 8.07 13.41 -6.56
N ASN A 58 7.31 13.68 -7.66
CA ASN A 58 6.10 14.49 -7.61
C ASN A 58 4.78 13.72 -7.61
N HIS A 59 4.80 12.40 -7.41
CA HIS A 59 3.55 11.64 -7.29
C HIS A 59 2.94 11.80 -5.89
N SER A 60 1.60 11.71 -5.83
CA SER A 60 0.83 11.82 -4.58
C SER A 60 -0.43 10.96 -4.66
N TYR A 61 -0.61 10.13 -3.65
CA TYR A 61 -1.75 9.21 -3.53
C TYR A 61 -2.39 9.35 -2.15
N SER A 62 -3.73 9.22 -2.10
CA SER A 62 -4.43 9.12 -0.82
C SER A 62 -4.12 7.78 -0.14
N ASN A 63 -4.30 7.72 1.18
CA ASN A 63 -4.07 6.49 1.94
C ASN A 63 -4.99 5.35 1.47
N VAL A 64 -6.22 5.67 1.05
CA VAL A 64 -7.17 4.69 0.53
C VAL A 64 -6.78 4.16 -0.85
N GLN A 65 -6.16 4.98 -1.73
CA GLN A 65 -5.59 4.50 -3.00
C GLN A 65 -4.44 3.53 -2.75
N LEU A 66 -3.60 3.80 -1.76
CA LEU A 66 -2.55 2.87 -1.34
C LEU A 66 -3.13 1.59 -0.71
N ALA A 67 -4.25 1.67 0.03
CA ALA A 67 -4.96 0.50 0.53
C ALA A 67 -5.47 -0.38 -0.61
N ARG A 68 -6.07 0.20 -1.66
CA ARG A 68 -6.46 -0.52 -2.87
C ARG A 68 -5.27 -1.19 -3.55
N TYR A 69 -4.17 -0.46 -3.69
CA TYR A 69 -2.94 -0.98 -4.29
C TYR A 69 -2.38 -2.18 -3.51
N ILE A 70 -2.27 -2.07 -2.17
CA ILE A 70 -1.73 -3.18 -1.36
C ILE A 70 -2.68 -4.38 -1.32
N THR A 71 -4.00 -4.16 -1.38
CA THR A 71 -4.98 -5.23 -1.53
C THR A 71 -4.77 -5.99 -2.83
N ALA A 72 -4.53 -5.28 -3.95
CA ALA A 72 -4.24 -5.91 -5.24
C ALA A 72 -2.91 -6.67 -5.22
N ILE A 73 -1.91 -6.21 -4.48
CA ILE A 73 -0.67 -6.98 -4.26
C ILE A 73 -0.97 -8.24 -3.45
N ALA A 74 -1.69 -8.13 -2.34
CA ALA A 74 -2.01 -9.24 -1.46
C ALA A 74 -2.72 -10.40 -2.17
N ASN A 75 -3.70 -10.09 -3.01
CA ASN A 75 -4.53 -11.06 -3.74
C ASN A 75 -4.00 -11.42 -5.14
N ARG A 76 -2.77 -11.03 -5.47
CA ARG A 76 -2.09 -11.34 -6.74
C ARG A 76 -2.79 -10.78 -7.99
N GLY A 77 -3.28 -9.55 -7.89
CA GLY A 77 -3.65 -8.76 -9.06
C GLY A 77 -5.11 -8.37 -9.21
N THR A 78 -6.01 -8.81 -8.35
CA THR A 78 -7.39 -8.33 -8.40
C THR A 78 -7.46 -6.91 -7.82
N VAL A 79 -7.84 -5.94 -8.64
CA VAL A 79 -8.04 -4.54 -8.25
C VAL A 79 -9.52 -4.31 -8.04
N PHE A 80 -9.92 -3.99 -6.81
CA PHE A 80 -11.31 -3.70 -6.46
C PHE A 80 -11.63 -2.21 -6.56
N LYS A 81 -12.87 -1.90 -6.87
CA LYS A 81 -13.47 -0.64 -6.49
C LYS A 81 -13.77 -0.75 -4.99
N LEU A 82 -13.23 0.16 -4.20
CA LEU A 82 -13.43 0.11 -2.76
C LEU A 82 -14.80 0.68 -2.37
N SER A 83 -15.33 0.16 -1.27
CA SER A 83 -16.56 0.61 -0.63
C SER A 83 -16.38 0.65 0.88
N LEU A 84 -16.99 1.63 1.53
CA LEU A 84 -17.14 1.70 2.99
C LEU A 84 -18.45 1.03 3.44
N LEU A 85 -19.30 0.67 2.46
CA LEU A 85 -20.58 0.03 2.73
C LEU A 85 -20.38 -1.49 2.68
N ASP A 86 -20.82 -2.18 3.73
CA ASP A 86 -20.88 -3.62 3.85
C ASP A 86 -22.31 -4.11 3.60
N LYS A 87 -23.25 -3.57 4.36
CA LYS A 87 -24.67 -3.95 4.25
C LYS A 87 -25.58 -2.84 4.75
N LEU A 88 -26.82 -2.87 4.30
CA LEU A 88 -27.91 -2.06 4.81
C LEU A 88 -28.94 -2.96 5.50
N THR A 89 -29.28 -2.64 6.73
CA THR A 89 -30.31 -3.36 7.50
C THR A 89 -31.46 -2.42 7.91
N ASP A 90 -32.63 -2.97 8.14
CA ASP A 90 -33.75 -2.24 8.77
C ASP A 90 -33.50 -2.03 10.27
N SER A 91 -34.43 -1.35 10.95
CA SER A 91 -34.38 -1.11 12.40
C SER A 91 -34.46 -2.37 13.25
N GLN A 92 -34.86 -3.50 12.67
CA GLN A 92 -34.96 -4.80 13.33
C GLN A 92 -33.74 -5.70 13.04
N GLY A 93 -32.80 -5.23 12.23
CA GLY A 93 -31.59 -5.96 11.85
C GLY A 93 -31.73 -6.87 10.63
N ASN A 94 -32.91 -6.85 9.95
CA ASN A 94 -33.08 -7.63 8.73
C ASN A 94 -32.30 -6.99 7.57
N LEU A 95 -31.64 -7.82 6.77
CA LEU A 95 -30.86 -7.38 5.60
C LEU A 95 -31.78 -6.77 4.54
N ILE A 96 -31.52 -5.51 4.15
CA ILE A 96 -32.20 -4.82 3.04
C ILE A 96 -31.35 -4.93 1.78
N THR A 97 -30.04 -4.63 1.90
CA THR A 97 -29.09 -4.66 0.78
C THR A 97 -27.76 -5.19 1.26
N ASP A 98 -27.19 -6.10 0.49
CA ASP A 98 -25.82 -6.58 0.65
C ASP A 98 -24.93 -5.94 -0.41
N TYR A 99 -23.74 -5.45 -0.01
CA TYR A 99 -22.79 -4.83 -0.92
C TYR A 99 -21.66 -5.82 -1.22
N THR A 100 -21.69 -6.38 -2.41
CA THR A 100 -20.64 -7.29 -2.87
C THR A 100 -19.45 -6.52 -3.46
N PRO A 101 -18.21 -7.00 -3.24
CA PRO A 101 -17.04 -6.38 -3.83
C PRO A 101 -17.11 -6.33 -5.36
N GLU A 102 -16.86 -5.16 -5.94
CA GLU A 102 -16.82 -4.93 -7.38
C GLU A 102 -15.37 -5.00 -7.87
N VAL A 103 -15.08 -5.92 -8.79
CA VAL A 103 -13.76 -6.01 -9.45
C VAL A 103 -13.65 -4.92 -10.52
N ARG A 104 -12.69 -4.02 -10.36
CA ARG A 104 -12.36 -2.99 -11.35
C ARG A 104 -11.57 -3.58 -12.52
N SER A 105 -10.51 -4.31 -12.20
CA SER A 105 -9.60 -4.89 -13.19
C SER A 105 -8.75 -6.01 -12.58
N THR A 106 -8.05 -6.73 -13.44
CA THR A 106 -7.07 -7.73 -13.05
C THR A 106 -5.71 -7.38 -13.62
N VAL A 107 -4.67 -7.45 -12.82
CA VAL A 107 -3.28 -7.25 -13.22
C VAL A 107 -2.70 -8.58 -13.63
N ASP A 108 -2.53 -8.78 -14.93
CA ASP A 108 -1.95 -10.01 -15.49
C ASP A 108 -0.42 -9.89 -15.55
N ILE A 109 0.25 -10.53 -14.58
CA ILE A 109 1.71 -10.70 -14.53
C ILE A 109 2.05 -12.12 -14.06
N ALA A 110 3.23 -12.58 -14.44
CA ALA A 110 3.65 -13.96 -14.16
C ALA A 110 3.68 -14.28 -12.66
N ASP A 111 3.25 -15.48 -12.28
CA ASP A 111 3.29 -15.97 -10.88
C ASP A 111 4.68 -15.89 -10.26
N SER A 112 5.73 -16.07 -11.03
CA SER A 112 7.11 -15.90 -10.57
C SER A 112 7.39 -14.48 -10.06
N THR A 113 6.79 -13.46 -10.69
CA THR A 113 6.90 -12.06 -10.26
C THR A 113 6.15 -11.84 -8.95
N TRP A 114 4.91 -12.34 -8.83
CA TRP A 114 4.16 -12.30 -7.57
C TRP A 114 4.93 -12.96 -6.43
N ASN A 115 5.50 -14.14 -6.66
CA ASN A 115 6.28 -14.85 -5.65
C ASN A 115 7.50 -14.05 -5.18
N VAL A 116 8.20 -13.37 -6.09
CA VAL A 116 9.34 -12.51 -5.74
C VAL A 116 8.90 -11.31 -4.91
N VAL A 117 7.80 -10.62 -5.31
CA VAL A 117 7.27 -9.47 -4.57
C VAL A 117 6.81 -9.88 -3.18
N HIS A 118 5.98 -10.91 -3.07
CA HIS A 118 5.47 -11.41 -1.79
C HIS A 118 6.60 -11.87 -0.86
N SER A 119 7.56 -12.65 -1.39
CA SER A 119 8.73 -13.07 -0.62
C SER A 119 9.58 -11.89 -0.14
N GLY A 120 9.77 -10.89 -1.01
CA GLY A 120 10.47 -9.65 -0.64
C GLY A 120 9.77 -8.89 0.49
N MET A 121 8.44 -8.75 0.41
CA MET A 121 7.63 -8.13 1.46
C MET A 121 7.63 -8.94 2.76
N ARG A 122 7.61 -10.28 2.68
CA ARG A 122 7.75 -11.14 3.86
C ARG A 122 9.09 -10.94 4.56
N LYS A 123 10.18 -10.85 3.80
CA LYS A 123 11.53 -10.63 4.34
C LYS A 123 11.70 -9.30 5.07
N VAL A 124 10.95 -8.26 4.74
CA VAL A 124 10.95 -7.00 5.52
C VAL A 124 10.56 -7.26 6.98
N ILE A 125 9.65 -8.20 7.20
CA ILE A 125 9.12 -8.57 8.53
C ILE A 125 9.97 -9.66 9.18
N SER A 126 10.34 -10.73 8.45
CA SER A 126 11.06 -11.87 9.04
C SER A 126 12.52 -11.57 9.34
N ASP A 127 13.20 -10.82 8.49
CA ASP A 127 14.64 -10.61 8.54
C ASP A 127 15.09 -9.14 8.41
N GLY A 128 14.17 -8.27 7.97
CA GLY A 128 14.45 -6.89 7.56
C GLY A 128 14.17 -5.83 8.63
N SER A 129 13.90 -4.62 8.14
CA SER A 129 13.77 -3.40 8.95
C SER A 129 12.64 -3.42 9.96
N ALA A 130 11.59 -4.22 9.76
CA ALA A 130 10.44 -4.32 10.67
C ALA A 130 10.48 -5.56 11.58
N LYS A 131 11.52 -6.40 11.51
CA LYS A 131 11.61 -7.66 12.26
C LYS A 131 11.35 -7.49 13.77
N LYS A 132 12.03 -6.53 14.39
CA LYS A 132 11.89 -6.29 15.83
C LYS A 132 10.49 -5.83 16.23
N ILE A 133 9.80 -5.10 15.34
CA ILE A 133 8.47 -4.54 15.61
C ILE A 133 7.43 -5.66 15.68
N PHE A 134 7.52 -6.64 14.79
CA PHE A 134 6.51 -7.70 14.64
C PHE A 134 6.91 -9.04 15.29
N SER A 135 8.01 -9.09 16.04
CA SER A 135 8.58 -10.35 16.58
C SER A 135 7.70 -11.07 17.59
N ASP A 136 6.73 -10.41 18.17
CA ASP A 136 5.79 -10.92 19.18
C ASP A 136 4.40 -11.27 18.61
N LEU A 137 4.23 -11.15 17.28
CA LEU A 137 3.01 -11.59 16.60
C LEU A 137 3.20 -13.01 16.03
N GLU A 138 2.22 -13.88 16.28
CA GLU A 138 2.21 -15.24 15.74
C GLU A 138 1.79 -15.29 14.28
N VAL A 139 1.02 -14.29 13.83
CA VAL A 139 0.57 -14.21 12.43
C VAL A 139 1.70 -13.75 11.51
N ASP A 140 1.86 -14.46 10.42
CA ASP A 140 2.83 -14.09 9.38
C ASP A 140 2.34 -12.89 8.57
N ILE A 141 3.10 -11.79 8.64
CA ILE A 141 2.81 -10.55 7.94
C ILE A 141 3.81 -10.34 6.80
N ALA A 142 3.36 -9.79 5.69
CA ALA A 142 4.21 -9.26 4.63
C ALA A 142 3.99 -7.76 4.51
N GLY A 143 5.05 -6.96 4.34
CA GLY A 143 4.90 -5.51 4.29
C GLY A 143 6.10 -4.78 3.71
N LYS A 144 5.96 -3.46 3.58
CA LYS A 144 7.01 -2.55 3.11
C LYS A 144 6.99 -1.27 3.93
N THR A 145 8.13 -0.93 4.48
CA THR A 145 8.39 0.35 5.15
C THR A 145 8.70 1.44 4.11
N GLY A 146 8.25 2.65 4.35
CA GLY A 146 8.56 3.81 3.53
C GLY A 146 8.80 5.06 4.40
N THR A 147 9.76 5.87 3.99
CA THR A 147 9.96 7.22 4.54
C THR A 147 10.04 8.16 3.35
N ALA A 148 9.04 9.04 3.19
CA ALA A 148 9.03 10.05 2.15
C ALA A 148 9.54 11.37 2.71
N GLU A 149 10.44 12.01 1.97
CA GLU A 149 11.03 13.31 2.33
C GLU A 149 10.29 14.44 1.64
N GLU A 150 9.92 15.48 2.38
CA GLU A 150 9.39 16.74 1.89
C GLU A 150 10.33 17.87 2.30
N LEU A 151 10.70 18.75 1.35
CA LEU A 151 11.40 19.99 1.68
C LEU A 151 10.38 21.08 1.96
N LYS A 152 10.28 21.53 3.22
CA LYS A 152 9.36 22.56 3.67
C LYS A 152 10.09 23.63 4.48
N ASN A 153 10.00 24.89 4.05
CA ASN A 153 10.65 26.02 4.72
C ASN A 153 12.17 25.82 4.95
N GLY A 154 12.86 25.16 4.00
CA GLY A 154 14.30 24.89 4.10
C GLY A 154 14.69 23.69 5.00
N HIS A 155 13.70 22.98 5.55
CA HIS A 155 13.92 21.80 6.39
C HIS A 155 13.39 20.54 5.68
N ILE A 156 14.12 19.44 5.81
CA ILE A 156 13.66 18.11 5.37
C ILE A 156 12.73 17.58 6.44
N ILE A 157 11.53 17.19 6.02
CA ILE A 157 10.50 16.61 6.87
C ILE A 157 10.23 15.19 6.37
N ASN A 158 10.15 14.25 7.29
CA ASN A 158 9.93 12.84 6.98
C ASN A 158 8.48 12.44 7.28
N HIS A 159 7.82 11.84 6.30
CA HIS A 159 6.53 11.19 6.44
C HIS A 159 6.73 9.68 6.55
N ALA A 160 6.13 9.08 7.56
CA ALA A 160 6.27 7.65 7.81
C ALA A 160 5.17 6.86 7.11
N PHE A 161 5.55 5.83 6.36
CA PHE A 161 4.64 4.92 5.66
C PHE A 161 4.90 3.48 6.03
N PHE A 162 3.82 2.71 6.10
CA PHE A 162 3.89 1.27 6.13
C PHE A 162 2.67 0.70 5.41
N VAL A 163 2.90 -0.25 4.49
CA VAL A 163 1.86 -1.00 3.80
C VAL A 163 2.10 -2.48 4.01
N SER A 164 1.05 -3.25 4.22
CA SER A 164 1.18 -4.66 4.59
C SER A 164 -0.10 -5.44 4.39
N PHE A 165 0.00 -6.76 4.43
CA PHE A 165 -1.12 -7.67 4.44
C PHE A 165 -0.82 -8.88 5.34
N ALA A 166 -1.86 -9.53 5.80
CA ALA A 166 -1.80 -10.72 6.66
C ALA A 166 -3.07 -11.59 6.50
N PRO A 167 -2.97 -12.93 6.76
CA PRO A 167 -1.74 -13.70 6.85
C PRO A 167 -0.98 -13.72 5.51
N TYR A 168 0.33 -13.97 5.56
CA TYR A 168 1.17 -14.00 4.35
C TYR A 168 0.73 -15.03 3.31
N GLN A 169 0.29 -16.20 3.77
CA GLN A 169 -0.07 -17.33 2.89
C GLN A 169 -1.47 -17.18 2.28
N ASP A 170 -2.42 -16.66 3.06
CA ASP A 170 -3.82 -16.47 2.67
C ASP A 170 -4.31 -15.12 3.22
N PRO A 171 -4.09 -14.02 2.51
CA PRO A 171 -4.37 -12.68 3.01
C PRO A 171 -5.85 -12.42 3.28
N GLU A 172 -6.17 -12.01 4.51
CA GLU A 172 -7.51 -11.63 4.97
C GLU A 172 -7.66 -10.13 5.14
N ILE A 173 -6.54 -9.44 5.50
CA ILE A 173 -6.53 -8.01 5.78
C ILE A 173 -5.33 -7.34 5.15
N ALA A 174 -5.54 -6.19 4.53
CA ALA A 174 -4.50 -5.27 4.09
C ALA A 174 -4.52 -4.01 4.96
N VAL A 175 -3.35 -3.55 5.36
CA VAL A 175 -3.18 -2.40 6.25
C VAL A 175 -2.24 -1.38 5.61
N THR A 176 -2.69 -0.12 5.56
CA THR A 176 -1.90 1.01 5.08
C THR A 176 -1.88 2.11 6.14
N VAL A 177 -0.70 2.48 6.59
CA VAL A 177 -0.50 3.54 7.58
C VAL A 177 0.36 4.64 6.99
N ASN A 178 -0.13 5.87 7.07
CA ASN A 178 0.61 7.08 6.75
C ASN A 178 0.55 8.02 7.95
N ILE A 179 1.72 8.40 8.48
CA ILE A 179 1.84 9.37 9.56
C ILE A 179 2.58 10.60 9.01
N PRO A 180 1.87 11.69 8.67
CA PRO A 180 2.50 12.93 8.28
C PRO A 180 3.43 13.41 9.41
N TYR A 181 4.65 13.85 9.04
CA TYR A 181 5.69 14.24 10.01
C TYR A 181 6.09 13.14 11.00
N GLY A 182 5.91 11.87 10.61
CA GLY A 182 6.08 10.71 11.47
C GLY A 182 7.53 10.28 11.71
N TYR A 183 8.50 11.03 11.26
CA TYR A 183 9.96 10.87 11.41
C TYR A 183 10.53 9.57 10.83
N SER A 184 10.02 8.42 11.23
CA SER A 184 10.53 7.12 10.86
C SER A 184 9.40 6.17 10.48
N SER A 185 9.63 5.38 9.43
CA SER A 185 8.71 4.30 9.03
C SER A 185 8.43 3.28 10.14
N SER A 186 9.29 3.18 11.15
CA SER A 186 9.06 2.34 12.33
C SER A 186 7.79 2.76 13.08
N ASN A 187 7.47 4.05 13.16
CA ASN A 187 6.25 4.55 13.81
C ASN A 187 5.00 4.08 13.06
N ALA A 188 5.00 4.15 11.73
CA ALA A 188 3.90 3.62 10.92
C ALA A 188 3.78 2.09 11.03
N ALA A 189 4.90 1.37 11.09
CA ALA A 189 4.90 -0.08 11.29
C ALA A 189 4.37 -0.48 12.68
N THR A 190 4.69 0.29 13.72
CA THR A 190 4.17 0.06 15.09
C THR A 190 2.66 0.30 15.15
N ALA A 191 2.16 1.37 14.51
CA ALA A 191 0.72 1.59 14.41
C ALA A 191 0.01 0.45 13.66
N ALA A 192 0.58 -0.04 12.55
CA ALA A 192 0.06 -1.19 11.83
C ALA A 192 0.05 -2.47 12.69
N LYS A 193 1.10 -2.69 13.49
CA LYS A 193 1.15 -3.80 14.47
C LYS A 193 -0.06 -3.76 15.41
N ASN A 194 -0.41 -2.59 15.96
CA ASN A 194 -1.56 -2.44 16.86
C ASN A 194 -2.89 -2.75 16.14
N ILE A 195 -3.02 -2.40 14.86
CA ILE A 195 -4.18 -2.79 14.04
C ILE A 195 -4.27 -4.32 13.93
N TYR A 196 -3.16 -5.01 13.64
CA TYR A 196 -3.13 -6.48 13.59
C TYR A 196 -3.43 -7.12 14.94
N ARG A 197 -2.88 -6.58 16.04
CA ARG A 197 -3.17 -7.05 17.38
C ARG A 197 -4.66 -6.98 17.69
N TYR A 198 -5.28 -5.85 17.38
CA TYR A 198 -6.72 -5.69 17.54
C TYR A 198 -7.51 -6.67 16.66
N TYR A 199 -7.18 -6.78 15.38
CA TYR A 199 -7.87 -7.63 14.42
C TYR A 199 -7.83 -9.12 14.79
N TYR A 200 -6.67 -9.60 15.25
CA TYR A 200 -6.46 -10.99 15.66
C TYR A 200 -6.76 -11.25 17.14
N GLY A 201 -7.33 -10.29 17.87
CA GLY A 201 -7.83 -10.49 19.24
C GLY A 201 -6.76 -10.52 20.33
N TYR A 202 -5.58 -9.96 20.12
CA TYR A 202 -4.60 -9.77 21.18
C TYR A 202 -5.12 -8.71 22.17
N THR A 203 -5.06 -9.00 23.48
CA THR A 203 -5.65 -8.16 24.54
C THR A 203 -4.76 -7.04 25.03
N ASP A 204 -3.44 -7.13 24.82
CA ASP A 204 -2.43 -6.19 25.30
C ASP A 204 -2.00 -5.23 24.17
N LEU A 205 -2.85 -4.26 23.88
CA LEU A 205 -2.52 -3.21 22.90
C LEU A 205 -1.47 -2.26 23.46
N ASP A 206 -0.44 -1.96 22.66
CA ASP A 206 0.50 -0.88 22.96
C ASP A 206 -0.14 0.46 22.61
N LEU A 207 -0.64 1.17 23.63
CA LEU A 207 -1.27 2.48 23.48
C LEU A 207 -0.29 3.65 23.56
N SER A 208 1.01 3.41 23.59
CA SER A 208 2.04 4.45 23.72
C SER A 208 2.12 5.44 22.54
N LEU A 209 1.41 5.15 21.44
CA LEU A 209 1.35 5.97 20.23
C LEU A 209 0.03 6.73 20.06
N ILE A 210 -0.84 6.74 21.06
CA ILE A 210 -2.13 7.46 21.03
C ILE A 210 -2.02 8.74 21.82
#